data_956064fdead705752bdb4ebc50a423cf
#
_entry.id   956064fdead705752bdb4ebc50a423cf
#
_cell.length_a   1.000
_cell.length_b   1.000
_cell.length_c   1.000
_cell.angle_alpha   90.00
_cell.angle_beta   90.00
_cell.angle_gamma   90.00
#
_symmetry.space_group_name_H-M   'P 1'
#
loop_
_entity.id
_entity.type
_entity.pdbx_description
1 polymer ?
#
loop_
_entity_poly.entity_id
_entity_poly.type
_entity_poly.pdbx_seq_one_letter_code
_entity_poly.pdbx_strand_id
1 'polypeptide(L)'
;MLDTCLECGFLRSGSPEPPLIRTPHFAVHGKIEIPAVPGWMIIAPLRHVEQVDALDAPEQSELQPLIARVAAALRTATPTARVYVCTWNEMLSHLHIHVIARPPDFPPVRRGARLFLEDAPTDPAARLAGHDVARAVLAALG
;
A
#
# COMPACT_ATOMS: atom_id res chain seq x y z
N MET A 1 3.31 -18.72 -6.33
CA MET A 1 4.32 -17.73 -5.94
C MET A 1 5.61 -18.02 -6.69
N LEU A 2 6.25 -17.00 -7.26
CA LEU A 2 7.54 -17.15 -7.95
C LEU A 2 8.68 -16.93 -6.95
N ASP A 3 9.72 -17.77 -6.97
CA ASP A 3 10.82 -17.70 -6.02
C ASP A 3 11.72 -16.47 -6.23
N THR A 4 11.75 -15.94 -7.44
CA THR A 4 12.53 -14.75 -7.81
C THR A 4 11.78 -13.43 -7.58
N CYS A 5 10.48 -13.46 -7.24
CA CYS A 5 9.69 -12.27 -7.02
C CYS A 5 9.84 -11.76 -5.58
N LEU A 6 10.28 -10.52 -5.42
CA LEU A 6 10.48 -9.89 -4.10
C LEU A 6 9.17 -9.82 -3.30
N GLU A 7 8.05 -9.46 -3.93
CA GLU A 7 6.74 -9.43 -3.28
C GLU A 7 6.30 -10.82 -2.81
N CYS A 8 6.44 -11.85 -3.66
CA CYS A 8 6.17 -13.22 -3.25
C CYS A 8 7.05 -13.65 -2.07
N GLY A 9 8.32 -13.24 -2.07
CA GLY A 9 9.24 -13.48 -0.96
C GLY A 9 8.78 -12.81 0.32
N PHE A 10 8.43 -11.52 0.23
CA PHE A 10 7.90 -10.74 1.34
C PHE A 10 6.58 -11.32 1.87
N LEU A 11 5.68 -11.70 0.99
CA LEU A 11 4.42 -12.33 1.38
C LEU A 11 4.62 -13.68 2.09
N ARG A 12 5.67 -14.45 1.76
CA ARG A 12 6.00 -15.70 2.47
C ARG A 12 6.59 -15.46 3.84
N SER A 13 7.57 -14.57 3.94
CA SER A 13 8.31 -14.31 5.18
C SER A 13 7.53 -13.44 6.18
N GLY A 14 6.58 -12.65 5.68
CA GLY A 14 5.89 -11.64 6.46
C GLY A 14 6.74 -10.37 6.68
N SER A 15 6.10 -9.33 7.18
CA SER A 15 6.79 -8.12 7.63
C SER A 15 7.01 -8.18 9.14
N PRO A 16 8.23 -7.97 9.64
CA PRO A 16 8.45 -7.90 11.07
C PRO A 16 7.78 -6.67 11.70
N GLU A 17 7.75 -5.54 10.99
CA GLU A 17 7.21 -4.28 11.51
C GLU A 17 6.85 -3.29 10.38
N PRO A 18 5.62 -2.81 10.31
CA PRO A 18 4.42 -3.38 10.93
C PRO A 18 4.01 -4.70 10.25
N PRO A 19 3.30 -5.61 10.95
CA PRO A 19 2.87 -6.87 10.35
C PRO A 19 1.93 -6.64 9.17
N LEU A 20 1.90 -7.58 8.23
CA LEU A 20 0.89 -7.58 7.17
C LEU A 20 -0.39 -8.28 7.64
N ILE A 21 -1.54 -7.89 7.06
CA ILE A 21 -2.80 -8.62 7.20
C ILE A 21 -3.08 -9.39 5.91
N ARG A 22 -3.65 -10.59 6.07
CA ARG A 22 -4.15 -11.39 4.96
C ARG A 22 -5.66 -11.42 4.97
N THR A 23 -6.21 -11.28 3.80
CA THR A 23 -7.61 -11.59 3.48
C THR A 23 -7.65 -12.90 2.68
N PRO A 24 -8.81 -13.38 2.23
CA PRO A 24 -8.86 -14.60 1.41
C PRO A 24 -7.94 -14.58 0.17
N HIS A 25 -7.80 -13.43 -0.49
CA HIS A 25 -7.06 -13.34 -1.76
C HIS A 25 -5.94 -12.30 -1.77
N PHE A 26 -5.88 -11.39 -0.78
CA PHE A 26 -4.91 -10.29 -0.74
C PHE A 26 -4.13 -10.24 0.57
N ALA A 27 -2.99 -9.58 0.50
CA ALA A 27 -2.30 -9.06 1.66
C ALA A 27 -2.39 -7.53 1.67
N VAL A 28 -2.44 -6.95 2.87
CA VAL A 28 -2.36 -5.50 3.09
C VAL A 28 -1.20 -5.22 4.02
N HIS A 29 -0.32 -4.31 3.63
CA HIS A 29 0.83 -3.91 4.43
C HIS A 29 1.20 -2.44 4.21
N GLY A 30 2.01 -1.85 5.07
CA GLY A 30 2.61 -0.54 4.84
C GLY A 30 3.64 -0.60 3.72
N LYS A 31 3.92 0.52 3.06
CA LYS A 31 5.01 0.61 2.10
C LYS A 31 6.33 0.28 2.81
N ILE A 32 7.08 -0.71 2.30
CA ILE A 32 8.31 -1.23 2.92
C ILE A 32 9.44 -0.21 2.85
N GLU A 33 9.57 0.47 1.72
CA GLU A 33 10.50 1.58 1.53
C GLU A 33 10.01 2.82 2.27
N ILE A 34 10.91 3.79 2.47
CA ILE A 34 10.55 5.04 3.13
C ILE A 34 9.50 5.78 2.29
N PRO A 35 8.27 5.93 2.78
CA PRO A 35 7.23 6.60 2.02
C PRO A 35 7.41 8.11 2.03
N ALA A 36 6.99 8.76 0.94
CA ALA A 36 6.93 10.22 0.86
C ALA A 36 5.86 10.84 1.78
N VAL A 37 4.89 10.02 2.19
CA VAL A 37 3.83 10.38 3.14
C VAL A 37 3.60 9.21 4.11
N PRO A 38 3.24 9.48 5.39
CA PRO A 38 3.05 8.42 6.38
C PRO A 38 1.94 7.43 5.99
N GLY A 39 0.84 7.90 5.42
CA GLY A 39 -0.32 7.07 5.06
C GLY A 39 -0.16 6.41 3.69
N TRP A 40 0.75 5.44 3.56
CA TRP A 40 0.98 4.72 2.31
C TRP A 40 0.86 3.22 2.52
N MET A 41 -0.25 2.64 2.07
CA MET A 41 -0.53 1.21 2.15
C MET A 41 -0.41 0.55 0.78
N ILE A 42 -0.11 -0.73 0.80
CA ILE A 42 -0.05 -1.62 -0.36
C ILE A 42 -1.09 -2.71 -0.19
N ILE A 43 -1.81 -3.02 -1.27
CA ILE A 43 -2.66 -4.20 -1.39
C ILE A 43 -2.06 -5.06 -2.51
N ALA A 44 -1.67 -6.28 -2.21
CA ALA A 44 -1.09 -7.21 -3.16
C ALA A 44 -1.84 -8.54 -3.16
N PRO A 45 -2.16 -9.15 -4.31
CA PRO A 45 -2.76 -10.47 -4.35
C PRO A 45 -1.80 -11.52 -3.79
N LEU A 46 -2.34 -12.52 -3.10
CA LEU A 46 -1.54 -13.62 -2.54
C LEU A 46 -0.96 -14.53 -3.64
N ARG A 47 -1.65 -14.61 -4.77
CA ARG A 47 -1.21 -15.28 -5.97
C ARG A 47 -0.34 -14.32 -6.79
N HIS A 48 0.73 -14.82 -7.39
CA HIS A 48 1.53 -14.00 -8.31
C HIS A 48 0.74 -13.73 -9.58
N VAL A 49 0.31 -12.51 -9.74
CA VAL A 49 -0.23 -11.94 -10.98
C VAL A 49 0.46 -10.60 -11.24
N GLU A 50 0.53 -10.19 -12.49
CA GLU A 50 1.25 -8.98 -12.88
C GLU A 50 0.32 -7.85 -13.34
N GLN A 51 -0.92 -8.19 -13.75
CA GLN A 51 -1.87 -7.23 -14.29
C GLN A 51 -3.25 -7.39 -13.64
N VAL A 52 -4.00 -6.30 -13.58
CA VAL A 52 -5.32 -6.27 -12.94
C VAL A 52 -6.35 -7.14 -13.68
N ASP A 53 -6.22 -7.28 -14.98
CA ASP A 53 -7.08 -8.13 -15.82
C ASP A 53 -6.77 -9.63 -15.69
N ALA A 54 -5.65 -9.99 -15.05
CA ALA A 54 -5.30 -11.38 -14.72
C ALA A 54 -5.88 -11.85 -13.36
N LEU A 55 -6.56 -10.97 -12.64
CA LEU A 55 -7.29 -11.35 -11.42
C LEU A 55 -8.50 -12.22 -11.79
N ASP A 56 -8.72 -13.29 -11.00
CA ASP A 56 -9.90 -14.11 -11.15
C ASP A 56 -11.17 -13.46 -10.54
N ALA A 57 -12.34 -14.04 -10.75
CA ALA A 57 -13.60 -13.46 -10.31
C ALA A 57 -13.70 -13.26 -8.78
N PRO A 58 -13.26 -14.19 -7.92
CA PRO A 58 -13.17 -13.95 -6.47
C PRO A 58 -12.25 -12.81 -6.10
N GLU A 59 -11.05 -12.74 -6.69
CA GLU A 59 -10.09 -11.65 -6.47
C GLU A 59 -10.67 -10.29 -6.89
N GLN A 60 -11.28 -10.22 -8.07
CA GLN A 60 -11.95 -9.00 -8.55
C GLN A 60 -13.08 -8.55 -7.60
N SER A 61 -13.88 -9.49 -7.10
CA SER A 61 -14.99 -9.20 -6.19
C SER A 61 -14.53 -8.66 -4.84
N GLU A 62 -13.35 -9.10 -4.36
CA GLU A 62 -12.79 -8.67 -3.08
C GLU A 62 -12.05 -7.33 -3.18
N LEU A 63 -11.37 -7.05 -4.30
CA LEU A 63 -10.42 -5.96 -4.42
C LEU A 63 -11.06 -4.59 -4.14
N GLN A 64 -12.17 -4.26 -4.78
CA GLN A 64 -12.81 -2.94 -4.63
C GLN A 64 -13.32 -2.67 -3.21
N PRO A 65 -14.03 -3.59 -2.55
CA PRO A 65 -14.38 -3.44 -1.13
C PRO A 65 -13.15 -3.30 -0.22
N LEU A 66 -12.07 -4.03 -0.48
CA LEU A 66 -10.84 -3.94 0.30
C LEU A 66 -10.18 -2.57 0.15
N ILE A 67 -10.07 -2.04 -1.07
CA ILE A 67 -9.57 -0.68 -1.32
C ILE A 67 -10.38 0.35 -0.52
N ALA A 68 -11.70 0.24 -0.54
CA ALA A 68 -12.58 1.17 0.19
C ALA A 68 -12.35 1.10 1.71
N ARG A 69 -12.18 -0.09 2.26
CA ARG A 69 -11.87 -0.31 3.70
C ARG A 69 -10.52 0.29 4.08
N VAL A 70 -9.47 0.04 3.29
CA VAL A 70 -8.13 0.60 3.51
C VAL A 70 -8.16 2.13 3.44
N ALA A 71 -8.85 2.69 2.46
CA ALA A 71 -9.00 4.14 2.31
C ALA A 71 -9.73 4.77 3.52
N ALA A 72 -10.78 4.13 4.02
CA ALA A 72 -11.51 4.59 5.21
C ALA A 72 -10.63 4.52 6.46
N ALA A 73 -9.90 3.42 6.66
CA ALA A 73 -8.97 3.26 7.78
C ALA A 73 -7.83 4.30 7.74
N LEU A 74 -7.28 4.60 6.56
CA LEU A 74 -6.29 5.67 6.38
C LEU A 74 -6.83 7.04 6.80
N ARG A 75 -8.06 7.37 6.43
CA ARG A 75 -8.69 8.65 6.84
C ARG A 75 -8.88 8.77 8.34
N THR A 76 -9.04 7.66 9.03
CA THR A 76 -9.14 7.62 10.49
C THR A 76 -7.76 7.71 11.15
N ALA A 77 -6.76 7.06 10.56
CA ALA A 77 -5.43 6.94 11.15
C ALA A 77 -4.54 8.19 10.95
N THR A 78 -4.80 9.01 9.92
CA THR A 78 -3.95 10.17 9.60
C THR A 78 -4.76 11.30 8.95
N PRO A 79 -4.40 12.57 9.16
CA PRO A 79 -5.00 13.70 8.46
C PRO A 79 -4.92 13.52 6.95
N THR A 80 -6.06 13.46 6.27
CA THR A 80 -6.15 13.09 4.87
C THR A 80 -7.04 14.06 4.09
N ALA A 81 -6.46 14.77 3.14
CA ALA A 81 -7.22 15.62 2.21
C ALA A 81 -7.74 14.83 0.99
N ARG A 82 -6.96 13.83 0.54
CA ARG A 82 -7.31 12.97 -0.61
C ARG A 82 -6.67 11.60 -0.46
N VAL A 83 -7.37 10.55 -0.87
CA VAL A 83 -6.78 9.23 -1.06
C VAL A 83 -6.51 9.02 -2.55
N TYR A 84 -5.28 8.63 -2.88
CA TYR A 84 -4.90 8.16 -4.20
C TYR A 84 -4.94 6.64 -4.24
N VAL A 85 -5.42 6.09 -5.33
CA VAL A 85 -5.39 4.65 -5.63
C VAL A 85 -4.77 4.49 -7.00
N CYS A 86 -3.67 3.77 -7.09
CA CYS A 86 -2.95 3.57 -8.36
C CYS A 86 -2.09 2.31 -8.31
N THR A 87 -1.66 1.87 -9.48
CA THR A 87 -0.70 0.80 -9.67
C THR A 87 0.16 1.10 -10.90
N TRP A 88 1.44 0.78 -10.84
CA TRP A 88 2.41 1.02 -11.93
C TRP A 88 3.08 -0.27 -12.38
N ASN A 89 3.50 -1.12 -11.44
CA ASN A 89 4.13 -2.44 -11.65
C ASN A 89 5.38 -2.44 -12.54
N GLU A 90 6.07 -1.29 -12.67
CA GLU A 90 7.25 -1.16 -13.52
C GLU A 90 8.53 -1.72 -12.86
N MET A 91 8.74 -1.40 -11.58
CA MET A 91 9.93 -1.84 -10.84
C MET A 91 9.77 -3.24 -10.24
N LEU A 92 8.55 -3.61 -9.96
CA LEU A 92 8.14 -4.89 -9.40
C LEU A 92 6.89 -5.36 -10.15
N SER A 93 7.04 -6.43 -10.93
CA SER A 93 5.97 -6.89 -11.82
C SER A 93 4.76 -7.47 -11.08
N HIS A 94 4.95 -8.04 -9.87
CA HIS A 94 3.84 -8.50 -9.05
C HIS A 94 2.84 -7.36 -8.81
N LEU A 95 1.59 -7.57 -9.15
CA LEU A 95 0.52 -6.58 -9.00
C LEU A 95 0.48 -6.07 -7.55
N HIS A 96 0.61 -4.78 -7.38
CA HIS A 96 0.48 -4.12 -6.09
C HIS A 96 -0.22 -2.78 -6.27
N ILE A 97 -1.27 -2.59 -5.48
CA ILE A 97 -2.10 -1.39 -5.51
C ILE A 97 -1.68 -0.48 -4.38
N HIS A 98 -1.28 0.73 -4.73
CA HIS A 98 -0.98 1.79 -3.78
C HIS A 98 -2.27 2.47 -3.33
N VAL A 99 -2.48 2.56 -2.02
CA VAL A 99 -3.56 3.35 -1.39
C VAL A 99 -2.89 4.38 -0.49
N ILE A 100 -2.96 5.65 -0.87
CA ILE A 100 -2.11 6.71 -0.32
C ILE A 100 -2.96 7.85 0.22
N ALA A 101 -2.83 8.13 1.52
CA ALA A 101 -3.45 9.27 2.17
C ALA A 101 -2.58 10.52 2.00
N ARG A 102 -2.94 11.40 1.07
CA ARG A 102 -2.25 12.68 0.90
C ARG A 102 -2.65 13.66 2.00
N PRO A 103 -1.68 14.17 2.79
CA PRO A 103 -1.95 15.17 3.82
C PRO A 103 -2.50 16.48 3.25
N PRO A 104 -3.25 17.28 4.05
CA PRO A 104 -3.77 18.59 3.62
C PRO A 104 -2.69 19.57 3.16
N ASP A 105 -1.58 19.62 3.87
CA ASP A 105 -0.43 20.53 3.68
C ASP A 105 0.60 20.03 2.67
N PHE A 106 0.35 18.88 2.01
CA PHE A 106 1.29 18.32 1.04
C PHE A 106 1.50 19.27 -0.16
N PRO A 107 2.75 19.57 -0.53
CA PRO A 107 3.08 20.59 -1.53
C PRO A 107 2.35 20.37 -2.86
N PRO A 108 1.70 21.41 -3.44
CA PRO A 108 0.97 21.27 -4.71
C PRO A 108 1.80 20.68 -5.86
N VAL A 109 3.09 21.07 -5.93
CA VAL A 109 4.03 20.63 -6.97
C VAL A 109 4.33 19.12 -6.93
N ARG A 110 4.04 18.45 -5.80
CA ARG A 110 4.27 17.01 -5.58
C ARG A 110 3.00 16.18 -5.58
N ARG A 111 1.84 16.75 -5.91
CA ARG A 111 0.53 16.05 -5.86
C ARG A 111 0.32 15.18 -7.09
N GLY A 112 -0.56 14.17 -6.94
CA GLY A 112 -0.91 13.21 -8.00
C GLY A 112 0.27 12.34 -8.38
N ALA A 113 0.44 12.07 -9.67
CA ALA A 113 1.54 11.24 -10.18
C ALA A 113 2.94 11.76 -9.83
N ARG A 114 3.08 13.04 -9.56
CA ARG A 114 4.35 13.66 -9.15
C ARG A 114 4.87 13.15 -7.81
N LEU A 115 4.01 12.53 -7.01
CA LEU A 115 4.42 11.86 -5.76
C LEU A 115 5.47 10.76 -6.01
N PHE A 116 5.47 10.17 -7.19
CA PHE A 116 6.36 9.05 -7.58
C PHE A 116 7.60 9.50 -8.35
N LEU A 117 7.67 10.75 -8.81
CA LEU A 117 8.74 11.24 -9.69
C LEU A 117 9.95 11.82 -8.95
N GLU A 118 9.86 12.05 -7.66
CA GLU A 118 10.92 12.65 -6.88
C GLU A 118 11.47 11.66 -5.86
N ASP A 119 12.79 11.61 -5.73
CA ASP A 119 13.46 11.02 -4.57
C ASP A 119 13.00 11.79 -3.32
N ALA A 120 12.04 11.23 -2.63
CA ALA A 120 11.59 11.81 -1.38
C ALA A 120 12.77 11.78 -0.40
N PRO A 121 13.10 12.90 0.26
CA PRO A 121 14.14 12.88 1.26
C PRO A 121 13.78 11.85 2.34
N THR A 122 14.74 10.99 2.64
CA THR A 122 14.60 9.96 3.66
C THR A 122 14.61 10.62 5.03
N ASP A 123 13.42 10.86 5.57
CA ASP A 123 13.26 11.36 6.93
C ASP A 123 12.93 10.19 7.87
N PRO A 124 13.80 9.85 8.83
CA PRO A 124 13.52 8.82 9.83
C PRO A 124 12.22 9.06 10.62
N ALA A 125 11.85 10.31 10.86
CA ALA A 125 10.59 10.66 11.52
C ALA A 125 9.37 10.32 10.66
N ALA A 126 9.43 10.55 9.35
CA ALA A 126 8.37 10.16 8.42
C ALA A 126 8.22 8.63 8.34
N ARG A 127 9.31 7.88 8.45
CA ARG A 127 9.29 6.42 8.52
C ARG A 127 8.57 5.92 9.77
N LEU A 128 8.92 6.46 10.95
CA LEU A 128 8.26 6.08 12.20
C LEU A 128 6.77 6.40 12.17
N ALA A 129 6.40 7.61 11.72
CA ALA A 129 5.01 7.99 11.53
C ALA A 129 4.27 7.05 10.55
N GLY A 130 4.94 6.60 9.50
CA GLY A 130 4.43 5.62 8.54
C GLY A 130 4.13 4.27 9.18
N HIS A 131 5.01 3.78 10.05
CA HIS A 131 4.79 2.54 10.81
C HIS A 131 3.59 2.65 11.76
N ASP A 132 3.42 3.77 12.45
CA ASP A 132 2.30 4.00 13.36
C ASP A 132 0.97 4.05 12.60
N VAL A 133 0.93 4.76 11.47
CA VAL A 133 -0.24 4.81 10.60
C VAL A 133 -0.56 3.42 10.05
N ALA A 134 0.43 2.67 9.57
CA ALA A 134 0.22 1.33 9.06
C ALA A 134 -0.33 0.39 10.14
N ARG A 135 0.23 0.40 11.36
CA ARG A 135 -0.32 -0.37 12.50
C ARG A 135 -1.78 -0.03 12.78
N ALA A 136 -2.13 1.26 12.82
CA ALA A 136 -3.50 1.70 13.06
C ALA A 136 -4.46 1.24 11.95
N VAL A 137 -4.05 1.34 10.69
CA VAL A 137 -4.83 0.86 9.55
C VAL A 137 -5.04 -0.64 9.62
N LEU A 138 -3.97 -1.41 9.85
CA LEU A 138 -4.04 -2.87 9.90
C LEU A 138 -4.92 -3.35 11.08
N ALA A 139 -4.82 -2.70 12.24
CA ALA A 139 -5.71 -2.99 13.38
C ALA A 139 -7.19 -2.74 13.08
N ALA A 140 -7.50 -1.73 12.27
CA ALA A 140 -8.87 -1.42 11.86
C ALA A 140 -9.43 -2.39 10.79
N LEU A 141 -8.58 -3.13 10.11
CA LEU A 141 -8.97 -4.11 9.08
C LEU A 141 -9.18 -5.52 9.65
N GLY A 142 -8.46 -5.87 10.71
CA GLY A 142 -8.55 -7.17 11.41
C GLY A 142 -9.69 -7.24 12.34
#